data_d2f0b148d6f563adde0d34dde5599cef
#
_entry.id   d2f0b148d6f563adde0d34dde5599cef
#
_cell.length_a   1.000
_cell.length_b   1.000
_cell.length_c   1.000
_cell.angle_alpha   90.00
_cell.angle_beta   90.00
_cell.angle_gamma   90.00
#
_symmetry.space_group_name_H-M   'P 1'
#
loop_
_entity.id
_entity.type
_entity.pdbx_description
1 polymer ?
#
loop_
_entity_poly.entity_id
_entity_poly.type
_entity_poly.pdbx_seq_one_letter_code
_entity_poly.pdbx_strand_id
1 'polypeptide(L)'
;MTAGERANEYDASCTRCGGPVPAGAGLLRHGAKGWEVYHPQHAPAPGPPPRGDHPGWHRRPLLSLDIAATGHRPAVDRIRAAALRGSDGTARDWVLDLASEIEAPEAGHGAAARPPAEALEEVAGLVAAHLTTGEPLVVWFAPYVLSTLHAELVRHGLAPLTERLASGVAPVCDPLVLDRHADRYRLGGRSLRAVAEWYGVPHTRPGDPASDAEAALHLAQAVAASYPALARLSRPALHTEQILWYADQTSRHPDAPPWPFETPDPLPWEPPPATATTGNA
;
A
#
# COMPACT_ATOMS: atom_id res chain seq x y z
N MET A 1 28.22 -12.42 1.66
CA MET A 1 26.85 -12.78 1.27
C MET A 1 25.96 -11.69 1.83
N THR A 2 25.34 -10.93 0.96
CA THR A 2 24.35 -9.91 1.35
C THR A 2 23.10 -10.60 1.88
N ALA A 3 22.40 -9.99 2.86
CA ALA A 3 21.18 -10.53 3.43
C ALA A 3 20.15 -10.75 2.31
N GLY A 4 19.94 -12.03 1.94
CA GLY A 4 19.00 -12.37 0.88
C GLY A 4 19.51 -13.33 -0.20
N GLU A 5 20.78 -13.70 -0.17
CA GLU A 5 21.32 -14.69 -1.11
C GLU A 5 21.23 -16.10 -0.54
N ARG A 6 20.56 -17.01 -1.26
CA ARG A 6 20.57 -18.43 -0.96
C ARG A 6 21.60 -19.15 -1.81
N ALA A 7 22.43 -19.98 -1.19
CA ALA A 7 23.27 -20.92 -1.93
C ALA A 7 22.41 -22.05 -2.50
N ASN A 8 22.83 -22.64 -3.64
CA ASN A 8 22.22 -23.84 -4.17
C ASN A 8 22.52 -25.03 -3.24
N GLU A 9 21.50 -25.82 -2.93
CA GLU A 9 21.62 -26.99 -2.04
C GLU A 9 22.16 -28.24 -2.75
N TYR A 10 22.04 -28.29 -4.07
CA TYR A 10 22.44 -29.42 -4.92
C TYR A 10 23.28 -28.94 -6.08
N ASP A 11 24.08 -29.86 -6.65
CA ASP A 11 24.80 -29.61 -7.90
C ASP A 11 23.81 -29.25 -9.00
N ALA A 12 24.14 -28.21 -9.76
CA ALA A 12 23.25 -27.68 -10.81
C ALA A 12 24.08 -27.13 -11.98
N SER A 13 23.40 -26.74 -13.04
CA SER A 13 24.00 -25.99 -14.14
C SER A 13 23.68 -24.50 -14.01
N CYS A 14 24.65 -23.66 -14.28
CA CYS A 14 24.45 -22.20 -14.30
C CYS A 14 23.48 -21.81 -15.43
N THR A 15 22.39 -21.16 -15.08
CA THR A 15 21.35 -20.72 -16.04
C THR A 15 21.91 -19.82 -17.14
N ARG A 16 22.98 -19.05 -16.87
CA ARG A 16 23.57 -18.14 -17.85
C ARG A 16 24.56 -18.77 -18.81
N CYS A 17 25.42 -19.67 -18.33
CA CYS A 17 26.51 -20.22 -19.13
C CYS A 17 26.46 -21.73 -19.34
N GLY A 18 25.53 -22.44 -18.70
CA GLY A 18 25.41 -23.91 -18.75
C GLY A 18 26.49 -24.67 -17.99
N GLY A 19 27.50 -24.01 -17.45
CA GLY A 19 28.60 -24.66 -16.72
C GLY A 19 28.16 -25.18 -15.35
N PRO A 20 28.89 -26.21 -14.80
CA PRO A 20 28.54 -26.84 -13.55
C PRO A 20 28.72 -25.89 -12.37
N VAL A 21 27.75 -25.92 -11.44
CA VAL A 21 27.75 -25.17 -10.18
C VAL A 21 27.61 -26.16 -9.04
N PRO A 22 28.70 -26.49 -8.32
CA PRO A 22 28.63 -27.39 -7.17
C PRO A 22 27.68 -26.89 -6.07
N ALA A 23 27.16 -27.80 -5.28
CA ALA A 23 26.34 -27.47 -4.12
C ALA A 23 27.06 -26.47 -3.20
N GLY A 24 26.36 -25.45 -2.78
CA GLY A 24 26.90 -24.36 -1.93
C GLY A 24 27.79 -23.32 -2.65
N ALA A 25 28.18 -23.55 -3.92
CA ALA A 25 29.09 -22.65 -4.65
C ALA A 25 28.36 -21.61 -5.53
N GLY A 26 27.07 -21.76 -5.74
CA GLY A 26 26.26 -20.88 -6.57
C GLY A 26 25.25 -20.04 -5.79
N LEU A 27 24.60 -19.13 -6.50
CA LEU A 27 23.48 -18.34 -6.01
C LEU A 27 22.16 -18.85 -6.60
N LEU A 28 21.21 -19.13 -5.72
CA LEU A 28 19.85 -19.52 -6.06
C LEU A 28 18.98 -18.28 -6.17
N ARG A 29 18.30 -18.13 -7.29
CA ARG A 29 17.36 -17.03 -7.57
C ARG A 29 16.03 -17.59 -8.06
N HIS A 30 14.94 -16.92 -7.74
CA HIS A 30 13.66 -17.23 -8.33
C HIS A 30 13.43 -16.31 -9.54
N GLY A 31 13.40 -16.90 -10.73
CA GLY A 31 13.16 -16.19 -11.99
C GLY A 31 11.76 -16.48 -12.54
N ALA A 32 11.47 -15.96 -13.72
CA ALA A 32 10.17 -16.11 -14.38
C ALA A 32 9.76 -17.57 -14.66
N LYS A 33 10.74 -18.50 -14.73
CA LYS A 33 10.53 -19.93 -15.02
C LYS A 33 10.70 -20.83 -13.78
N GLY A 34 10.84 -20.25 -12.59
CA GLY A 34 11.08 -20.97 -11.35
C GLY A 34 12.47 -20.70 -10.76
N TRP A 35 12.99 -21.66 -9.97
CA TRP A 35 14.30 -21.52 -9.34
C TRP A 35 15.43 -21.72 -10.35
N GLU A 36 16.37 -20.78 -10.37
CA GLU A 36 17.51 -20.71 -11.28
C GLU A 36 18.79 -20.64 -10.46
N VAL A 37 19.82 -21.36 -10.90
CA VAL A 37 21.13 -21.39 -10.24
C VAL A 37 22.16 -20.64 -11.12
N TYR A 38 22.99 -19.84 -10.47
CA TYR A 38 24.02 -19.05 -11.15
C TYR A 38 25.37 -19.21 -10.45
N HIS A 39 26.46 -19.13 -11.21
CA HIS A 39 27.73 -18.76 -10.60
C HIS A 39 27.59 -17.34 -9.99
N PRO A 40 28.26 -17.01 -8.86
CA PRO A 40 28.13 -15.69 -8.24
C PRO A 40 28.33 -14.52 -9.20
N GLN A 41 29.30 -14.61 -10.11
CA GLN A 41 29.59 -13.58 -11.11
C GLN A 41 28.57 -13.53 -12.28
N HIS A 42 27.72 -14.53 -12.40
CA HIS A 42 26.70 -14.61 -13.45
C HIS A 42 25.30 -14.30 -12.95
N ALA A 43 25.12 -14.26 -11.63
CA ALA A 43 23.84 -13.93 -11.05
C ALA A 43 23.41 -12.51 -11.45
N PRO A 44 22.16 -12.30 -11.88
CA PRO A 44 21.66 -10.95 -12.10
C PRO A 44 21.71 -10.17 -10.78
N ALA A 45 21.92 -8.87 -10.89
CA ALA A 45 21.78 -8.00 -9.72
C ALA A 45 20.38 -8.18 -9.10
N PRO A 46 20.25 -8.15 -7.75
CA PRO A 46 18.94 -8.18 -7.12
C PRO A 46 18.15 -6.94 -7.52
N GLY A 47 16.95 -7.14 -8.01
CA GLY A 47 16.08 -6.06 -8.46
C GLY A 47 14.82 -6.59 -9.14
N PRO A 48 13.80 -5.77 -9.31
CA PRO A 48 12.63 -6.13 -10.09
C PRO A 48 13.00 -6.28 -11.57
N PRO A 49 12.18 -6.98 -12.37
CA PRO A 49 12.33 -6.97 -13.82
C PRO A 49 12.30 -5.53 -14.35
N PRO A 50 13.03 -5.24 -15.45
CA PRO A 50 13.01 -3.93 -16.10
C PRO A 50 11.57 -3.51 -16.44
N ARG A 51 11.25 -2.24 -16.24
CA ARG A 51 9.96 -1.67 -16.63
C ARG A 51 9.80 -1.71 -18.14
N GLY A 52 8.72 -2.30 -18.60
CA GLY A 52 8.36 -2.36 -20.01
C GLY A 52 7.40 -1.23 -20.42
N ASP A 53 7.43 -0.92 -21.72
CA ASP A 53 6.48 0.03 -22.34
C ASP A 53 5.31 -0.74 -22.96
N HIS A 54 4.36 -1.19 -22.15
CA HIS A 54 3.19 -1.94 -22.58
C HIS A 54 1.91 -1.29 -22.03
N PRO A 55 0.77 -1.44 -22.72
CA PRO A 55 -0.51 -0.92 -22.26
C PRO A 55 -1.02 -1.71 -21.04
N GLY A 56 -1.87 -1.05 -20.26
CA GLY A 56 -2.52 -1.67 -19.12
C GLY A 56 -3.22 -0.64 -18.23
N TRP A 57 -3.86 -1.12 -17.18
CA TRP A 57 -4.59 -0.28 -16.23
C TRP A 57 -3.69 0.78 -15.56
N HIS A 58 -2.41 0.50 -15.38
CA HIS A 58 -1.42 1.40 -14.75
C HIS A 58 -1.13 2.69 -15.54
N ARG A 59 -1.60 2.77 -16.79
CA ARG A 59 -1.49 3.97 -17.64
C ARG A 59 -2.79 4.76 -17.71
N ARG A 60 -3.81 4.29 -17.05
CA ARG A 60 -5.08 4.97 -16.93
C ARG A 60 -5.07 5.96 -15.77
N PRO A 61 -6.07 6.84 -15.64
CA PRO A 61 -6.19 7.68 -14.46
C PRO A 61 -6.22 6.82 -13.19
N LEU A 62 -5.31 7.10 -12.27
CA LEU A 62 -5.22 6.46 -10.96
C LEU A 62 -5.34 7.53 -9.89
N LEU A 63 -6.02 7.20 -8.80
CA LEU A 63 -6.05 8.00 -7.59
C LEU A 63 -5.51 7.18 -6.43
N SER A 64 -4.58 7.72 -5.67
CA SER A 64 -4.05 7.08 -4.46
C SER A 64 -4.53 7.79 -3.22
N LEU A 65 -4.90 7.01 -2.21
CA LEU A 65 -5.28 7.48 -0.87
C LEU A 65 -4.32 6.92 0.16
N ASP A 66 -3.86 7.77 1.06
CA ASP A 66 -3.21 7.37 2.31
C ASP A 66 -3.68 8.20 3.49
N ILE A 67 -3.55 7.68 4.71
CA ILE A 67 -3.96 8.31 5.96
C ILE A 67 -2.89 8.18 7.03
N ALA A 68 -2.80 9.18 7.90
CA ALA A 68 -2.13 9.06 9.19
C ALA A 68 -3.18 9.01 10.30
N ALA A 69 -3.10 8.00 11.17
CA ALA A 69 -4.02 7.85 12.28
C ALA A 69 -3.30 7.84 13.63
N THR A 70 -4.06 7.85 14.73
CA THR A 70 -3.54 7.83 16.09
C THR A 70 -2.95 6.48 16.50
N GLY A 71 -3.27 5.41 15.76
CA GLY A 71 -2.77 4.05 15.97
C GLY A 71 -3.15 3.13 14.82
N HIS A 72 -3.26 1.82 15.10
CA HIS A 72 -3.40 0.79 14.07
C HIS A 72 -4.71 -0.02 14.15
N ARG A 73 -5.67 0.43 14.97
CA ARG A 73 -6.96 -0.25 15.19
C ARG A 73 -8.09 0.53 14.52
N PRO A 74 -8.60 0.12 13.36
CA PRO A 74 -9.58 0.89 12.58
C PRO A 74 -10.82 1.32 13.37
N ALA A 75 -11.38 0.45 14.24
CA ALA A 75 -12.57 0.77 15.03
C ALA A 75 -12.32 1.81 16.13
N VAL A 76 -11.08 1.99 16.58
CA VAL A 76 -10.73 2.80 17.77
C VAL A 76 -10.00 4.07 17.38
N ASP A 77 -8.99 3.93 16.53
CA ASP A 77 -8.06 5.01 16.24
C ASP A 77 -8.66 6.04 15.28
N ARG A 78 -8.16 7.28 15.34
CA ARG A 78 -8.69 8.44 14.65
C ARG A 78 -7.77 8.88 13.51
N ILE A 79 -8.34 9.28 12.39
CA ILE A 79 -7.57 9.90 11.29
C ILE A 79 -7.15 11.31 11.70
N ARG A 80 -5.84 11.58 11.65
CA ARG A 80 -5.25 12.91 11.90
C ARG A 80 -4.93 13.66 10.62
N ALA A 81 -4.62 12.94 9.56
CA ALA A 81 -4.35 13.50 8.26
C ALA A 81 -4.71 12.50 7.17
N ALA A 82 -5.06 13.01 6.00
CA ALA A 82 -5.31 12.23 4.79
C ALA A 82 -4.69 12.92 3.59
N ALA A 83 -4.33 12.15 2.57
CA ALA A 83 -3.84 12.71 1.31
C ALA A 83 -4.36 11.91 0.11
N LEU A 84 -4.65 12.63 -0.97
CA LEU A 84 -4.93 12.06 -2.29
C LEU A 84 -3.87 12.51 -3.29
N ARG A 85 -3.42 11.58 -4.12
CA ARG A 85 -2.51 11.82 -5.24
C ARG A 85 -3.04 11.16 -6.50
N GLY A 86 -3.24 11.95 -7.55
CA GLY A 86 -3.71 11.47 -8.84
C GLY A 86 -2.59 11.40 -9.87
N SER A 87 -2.67 10.43 -10.78
CA SER A 87 -1.74 10.33 -11.91
C SER A 87 -1.89 11.48 -12.93
N ASP A 88 -2.94 12.26 -12.81
CA ASP A 88 -3.21 13.51 -13.56
C ASP A 88 -2.59 14.75 -12.91
N GLY A 89 -1.86 14.61 -11.81
CA GLY A 89 -1.31 15.68 -11.00
C GLY A 89 -2.23 16.18 -9.88
N THR A 90 -3.39 15.56 -9.68
CA THR A 90 -4.24 15.87 -8.53
C THR A 90 -3.47 15.67 -7.23
N ALA A 91 -3.46 16.70 -6.38
CA ALA A 91 -2.89 16.66 -5.03
C ALA A 91 -3.85 17.34 -4.06
N ARG A 92 -4.25 16.64 -3.02
CA ARG A 92 -5.10 17.13 -1.94
C ARG A 92 -4.60 16.60 -0.62
N ASP A 93 -4.53 17.48 0.38
CA ASP A 93 -4.05 17.16 1.72
C ASP A 93 -5.02 17.72 2.75
N TRP A 94 -5.31 16.95 3.79
CA TRP A 94 -6.16 17.33 4.90
C TRP A 94 -5.43 17.05 6.21
N VAL A 95 -5.50 18.02 7.12
CA VAL A 95 -5.18 17.84 8.55
C VAL A 95 -6.49 17.98 9.31
N LEU A 96 -6.82 16.97 10.11
CA LEU A 96 -8.06 16.91 10.86
C LEU A 96 -7.84 17.44 12.27
N ASP A 97 -8.68 18.40 12.68
CA ASP A 97 -8.65 18.98 14.02
C ASP A 97 -9.36 18.08 15.05
N LEU A 98 -8.63 17.12 15.55
CA LEU A 98 -9.14 16.26 16.63
C LEU A 98 -9.27 17.01 17.98
N ALA A 99 -8.62 18.17 18.13
CA ALA A 99 -8.68 18.96 19.35
C ALA A 99 -10.01 19.72 19.45
N SER A 100 -10.68 20.02 18.34
CA SER A 100 -12.04 20.59 18.37
C SER A 100 -13.07 19.65 19.01
N GLU A 101 -12.74 18.37 19.16
CA GLU A 101 -13.55 17.37 19.87
C GLU A 101 -13.09 17.16 21.32
N ILE A 102 -11.92 17.72 21.69
CA ILE A 102 -11.31 17.63 23.01
C ILE A 102 -10.67 19.00 23.27
N GLU A 103 -11.26 19.77 24.15
CA GLU A 103 -10.79 21.14 24.47
C GLU A 103 -9.25 21.25 24.63
N ALA A 104 -8.57 21.81 23.67
CA ALA A 104 -7.41 22.72 23.67
C ALA A 104 -6.53 22.62 22.40
N PRO A 105 -6.14 23.75 21.79
CA PRO A 105 -5.35 23.76 20.57
C PRO A 105 -3.85 23.83 20.88
N GLU A 106 -3.03 22.95 20.30
CA GLU A 106 -1.62 23.27 20.06
C GLU A 106 -1.32 23.17 18.55
N ALA A 107 -0.89 24.31 18.04
CA ALA A 107 -0.64 24.55 16.63
C ALA A 107 0.69 23.95 16.15
N GLY A 108 0.72 23.52 14.92
CA GLY A 108 1.95 23.36 14.18
C GLY A 108 1.96 22.37 13.05
N HIS A 109 1.24 22.62 11.96
CA HIS A 109 1.59 22.11 10.62
C HIS A 109 0.93 23.00 9.56
N GLY A 110 1.60 23.27 8.47
CA GLY A 110 1.35 24.31 7.49
C GLY A 110 0.05 24.26 6.65
N ALA A 111 -0.86 23.34 6.93
CA ALA A 111 -2.25 23.41 6.46
C ALA A 111 -3.14 23.73 7.68
N ALA A 112 -4.08 24.65 7.54
CA ALA A 112 -5.06 24.92 8.58
C ALA A 112 -5.82 23.62 8.88
N ALA A 113 -5.84 23.21 10.15
CA ALA A 113 -6.60 22.05 10.59
C ALA A 113 -8.10 22.28 10.33
N ARG A 114 -8.80 21.26 9.85
CA ARG A 114 -10.22 21.35 9.46
C ARG A 114 -11.08 20.48 10.37
N PRO A 115 -12.36 20.82 10.56
CA PRO A 115 -13.31 19.95 11.23
C PRO A 115 -13.29 18.55 10.59
N PRO A 116 -13.17 17.46 11.38
CA PRO A 116 -13.04 16.11 10.84
C PRO A 116 -14.15 15.73 9.87
N ALA A 117 -15.41 16.03 10.21
CA ALA A 117 -16.56 15.72 9.38
C ALA A 117 -16.46 16.34 7.97
N GLU A 118 -16.03 17.60 7.88
CA GLU A 118 -15.89 18.29 6.59
C GLU A 118 -14.76 17.69 5.74
N ALA A 119 -13.60 17.45 6.37
CA ALA A 119 -12.45 16.86 5.68
C ALA A 119 -12.77 15.43 5.18
N LEU A 120 -13.40 14.62 6.02
CA LEU A 120 -13.77 13.24 5.70
C LEU A 120 -14.85 13.18 4.60
N GLU A 121 -15.82 14.10 4.62
CA GLU A 121 -16.84 14.21 3.57
C GLU A 121 -16.19 14.50 2.21
N GLU A 122 -15.24 15.42 2.16
CA GLU A 122 -14.52 15.76 0.94
C GLU A 122 -13.67 14.57 0.44
N VAL A 123 -12.92 13.91 1.33
CA VAL A 123 -12.14 12.71 1.00
C VAL A 123 -13.05 11.64 0.42
N ALA A 124 -14.14 11.30 1.12
CA ALA A 124 -15.05 10.26 0.68
C ALA A 124 -15.74 10.61 -0.64
N GLY A 125 -16.12 11.88 -0.83
CA GLY A 125 -16.70 12.38 -2.07
C GLY A 125 -15.77 12.24 -3.26
N LEU A 126 -14.50 12.63 -3.12
CA LEU A 126 -13.49 12.52 -4.17
C LEU A 126 -13.16 11.05 -4.51
N VAL A 127 -13.01 10.20 -3.49
CA VAL A 127 -12.78 8.76 -3.67
C VAL A 127 -13.98 8.10 -4.39
N ALA A 128 -15.21 8.39 -3.95
CA ALA A 128 -16.40 7.85 -4.58
C ALA A 128 -16.55 8.34 -6.03
N ALA A 129 -16.31 9.61 -6.31
CA ALA A 129 -16.33 10.16 -7.66
C ALA A 129 -15.32 9.45 -8.56
N HIS A 130 -14.09 9.23 -8.08
CA HIS A 130 -13.08 8.49 -8.84
C HIS A 130 -13.51 7.04 -9.12
N LEU A 131 -13.94 6.30 -8.12
CA LEU A 131 -14.37 4.90 -8.27
C LEU A 131 -15.59 4.76 -9.19
N THR A 132 -16.47 5.76 -9.23
CA THR A 132 -17.63 5.78 -10.16
C THR A 132 -17.19 5.80 -11.63
N THR A 133 -16.00 6.28 -11.95
CA THR A 133 -15.43 6.20 -13.31
C THR A 133 -14.97 4.78 -13.68
N GLY A 134 -14.93 3.88 -12.70
CA GLY A 134 -14.40 2.52 -12.84
C GLY A 134 -12.88 2.45 -12.94
N GLU A 135 -12.17 3.53 -12.59
CA GLU A 135 -10.71 3.55 -12.54
C GLU A 135 -10.19 3.13 -11.14
N PRO A 136 -9.00 2.49 -11.05
CA PRO A 136 -8.52 1.94 -9.80
C PRO A 136 -8.18 3.00 -8.73
N LEU A 137 -8.66 2.79 -7.51
CA LEU A 137 -8.16 3.45 -6.31
C LEU A 137 -6.93 2.70 -5.80
N VAL A 138 -5.81 3.37 -5.74
CA VAL A 138 -4.55 2.82 -5.22
C VAL A 138 -4.49 3.07 -3.71
N VAL A 139 -4.30 2.00 -2.94
CA VAL A 139 -4.18 2.10 -1.48
C VAL A 139 -3.12 1.13 -0.99
N TRP A 140 -2.08 1.63 -0.33
CA TRP A 140 -1.11 0.77 0.32
C TRP A 140 -1.69 0.18 1.59
N PHE A 141 -1.71 -1.15 1.68
CA PHE A 141 -2.34 -1.87 2.79
C PHE A 141 -3.82 -1.49 2.96
N ALA A 142 -4.58 -1.71 1.90
CA ALA A 142 -5.99 -1.35 1.79
C ALA A 142 -6.86 -1.75 2.99
N PRO A 143 -6.72 -2.96 3.61
CA PRO A 143 -7.51 -3.35 4.76
C PRO A 143 -7.45 -2.35 5.92
N TYR A 144 -6.29 -1.78 6.20
CA TYR A 144 -6.15 -0.80 7.27
C TYR A 144 -6.74 0.57 6.89
N VAL A 145 -6.31 1.11 5.76
CA VAL A 145 -6.69 2.49 5.35
C VAL A 145 -8.19 2.60 5.13
N LEU A 146 -8.79 1.66 4.39
CA LEU A 146 -10.20 1.72 4.06
C LEU A 146 -11.11 1.37 5.24
N SER A 147 -10.70 0.45 6.13
CA SER A 147 -11.46 0.16 7.35
C SER A 147 -11.43 1.34 8.32
N THR A 148 -10.29 2.03 8.44
CA THR A 148 -10.19 3.23 9.28
C THR A 148 -11.04 4.37 8.72
N LEU A 149 -11.01 4.58 7.39
CA LEU A 149 -11.86 5.57 6.74
C LEU A 149 -13.35 5.24 6.95
N HIS A 150 -13.74 3.96 6.81
CA HIS A 150 -15.11 3.52 7.08
C HIS A 150 -15.55 3.88 8.49
N ALA A 151 -14.77 3.50 9.51
CA ALA A 151 -15.10 3.77 10.91
C ALA A 151 -15.20 5.27 11.21
N GLU A 152 -14.32 6.07 10.64
CA GLU A 152 -14.37 7.53 10.82
C GLU A 152 -15.61 8.15 10.17
N LEU A 153 -15.98 7.73 8.97
CA LEU A 153 -17.20 8.20 8.32
C LEU A 153 -18.44 7.87 9.17
N VAL A 154 -18.56 6.64 9.65
CA VAL A 154 -19.67 6.21 10.51
C VAL A 154 -19.67 7.00 11.84
N ARG A 155 -18.51 7.19 12.46
CA ARG A 155 -18.36 7.96 13.72
C ARG A 155 -18.89 9.39 13.60
N HIS A 156 -18.71 10.01 12.44
CA HIS A 156 -19.18 11.37 12.16
C HIS A 156 -20.59 11.43 11.55
N GLY A 157 -21.31 10.29 11.47
CA GLY A 157 -22.64 10.24 10.86
C GLY A 157 -22.65 10.50 9.37
N LEU A 158 -21.52 10.29 8.70
CA LEU A 158 -21.36 10.45 7.25
C LEU A 158 -21.61 9.11 6.55
N ALA A 159 -22.18 9.16 5.35
CA ALA A 159 -22.39 7.98 4.54
C ALA A 159 -21.02 7.32 4.19
N PRO A 160 -20.79 6.05 4.55
CA PRO A 160 -19.58 5.34 4.18
C PRO A 160 -19.51 5.07 2.67
N LEU A 161 -18.31 4.72 2.16
CA LEU A 161 -18.10 4.46 0.73
C LEU A 161 -19.02 3.35 0.19
N THR A 162 -19.37 2.38 1.02
CA THR A 162 -20.28 1.27 0.66
C THR A 162 -21.71 1.74 0.35
N GLU A 163 -22.15 2.86 0.93
CA GLU A 163 -23.43 3.46 0.66
C GLU A 163 -23.40 4.44 -0.52
N ARG A 164 -22.22 5.04 -0.78
CA ARG A 164 -22.02 5.99 -1.91
C ARG A 164 -21.88 5.30 -3.26
N LEU A 165 -21.50 4.03 -3.26
CA LEU A 165 -21.10 3.28 -4.46
C LEU A 165 -22.01 2.07 -4.67
N ALA A 166 -22.89 2.15 -5.66
CA ALA A 166 -23.83 1.07 -5.98
C ALA A 166 -23.14 -0.26 -6.36
N SER A 167 -21.94 -0.20 -6.92
CA SER A 167 -21.14 -1.38 -7.31
C SER A 167 -20.14 -1.83 -6.25
N GLY A 168 -20.21 -1.25 -5.04
CA GLY A 168 -19.22 -1.48 -3.99
C GLY A 168 -17.93 -0.69 -4.19
N VAL A 169 -17.01 -0.82 -3.24
CA VAL A 169 -15.71 -0.13 -3.24
C VAL A 169 -14.73 -0.88 -4.14
N ALA A 170 -14.86 -0.67 -5.43
CA ALA A 170 -14.08 -1.35 -6.48
C ALA A 170 -13.96 -0.46 -7.73
N PRO A 171 -12.87 -0.60 -8.52
CA PRO A 171 -11.71 -1.44 -8.27
C PRO A 171 -10.70 -0.81 -7.32
N VAL A 172 -10.15 -1.60 -6.40
CA VAL A 172 -9.03 -1.22 -5.53
C VAL A 172 -7.75 -1.88 -6.03
N CYS A 173 -6.63 -1.17 -5.95
CA CYS A 173 -5.30 -1.66 -6.24
C CYS A 173 -4.41 -1.48 -5.01
N ASP A 174 -3.97 -2.57 -4.41
CA ASP A 174 -3.02 -2.55 -3.29
C ASP A 174 -1.62 -2.99 -3.78
N PRO A 175 -0.67 -2.07 -3.93
CA PRO A 175 0.67 -2.40 -4.42
C PRO A 175 1.41 -3.41 -3.55
N LEU A 176 1.07 -3.54 -2.26
CA LEU A 176 1.64 -4.54 -1.37
C LEU A 176 1.20 -5.96 -1.77
N VAL A 177 -0.08 -6.13 -2.11
CA VAL A 177 -0.63 -7.41 -2.59
C VAL A 177 -0.02 -7.78 -3.93
N LEU A 178 0.11 -6.79 -4.83
CA LEU A 178 0.74 -6.98 -6.14
C LEU A 178 2.21 -7.39 -6.01
N ASP A 179 3.00 -6.67 -5.21
CA ASP A 179 4.42 -6.98 -4.99
C ASP A 179 4.62 -8.38 -4.40
N ARG A 180 3.81 -8.76 -3.41
CA ARG A 180 3.86 -10.10 -2.80
C ARG A 180 3.46 -11.21 -3.77
N HIS A 181 2.53 -10.94 -4.67
CA HIS A 181 2.14 -11.90 -5.71
C HIS A 181 3.20 -11.99 -6.81
N ALA A 182 3.67 -10.86 -7.31
CA ALA A 182 4.62 -10.78 -8.42
C ALA A 182 5.99 -11.40 -8.09
N ASP A 183 6.46 -11.21 -6.86
CA ASP A 183 7.74 -11.75 -6.38
C ASP A 183 7.61 -12.33 -4.97
N ARG A 184 6.90 -13.46 -4.91
CA ARG A 184 6.57 -14.17 -3.66
C ARG A 184 7.80 -14.52 -2.83
N TYR A 185 8.91 -14.82 -3.49
CA TYR A 185 10.13 -15.32 -2.85
C TYR A 185 11.21 -14.26 -2.68
N ARG A 186 10.90 -13.01 -2.99
CA ARG A 186 11.83 -11.91 -2.74
C ARG A 186 12.16 -11.81 -1.25
N LEU A 187 13.45 -11.80 -0.97
CA LEU A 187 13.96 -11.59 0.37
C LEU A 187 13.95 -10.10 0.72
N GLY A 188 13.84 -9.80 2.00
CA GLY A 188 13.81 -8.43 2.52
C GLY A 188 12.43 -7.97 2.98
N GLY A 189 12.38 -6.75 3.48
CA GLY A 189 11.15 -6.15 4.03
C GLY A 189 10.09 -5.85 2.97
N ARG A 190 8.84 -5.82 3.42
CA ARG A 190 7.66 -5.47 2.60
C ARG A 190 6.95 -4.22 3.16
N SER A 191 7.68 -3.34 3.85
CA SER A 191 7.15 -2.01 4.15
C SER A 191 7.10 -1.16 2.89
N LEU A 192 6.25 -0.12 2.87
CA LEU A 192 6.16 0.82 1.74
C LEU A 192 7.55 1.34 1.33
N ARG A 193 8.36 1.75 2.30
CA ARG A 193 9.74 2.21 2.07
C ARG A 193 10.60 1.15 1.39
N ALA A 194 10.59 -0.09 1.91
CA ALA A 194 11.44 -1.15 1.38
C ALA A 194 11.04 -1.57 -0.04
N VAL A 195 9.72 -1.55 -0.34
CA VAL A 195 9.22 -1.86 -1.68
C VAL A 195 9.47 -0.69 -2.63
N ALA A 196 9.32 0.55 -2.18
CA ALA A 196 9.67 1.73 -2.98
C ALA A 196 11.15 1.72 -3.37
N GLU A 197 12.04 1.45 -2.43
CA GLU A 197 13.48 1.29 -2.69
C GLU A 197 13.76 0.17 -3.69
N TRP A 198 13.10 -0.99 -3.55
CA TRP A 198 13.24 -2.14 -4.45
C TRP A 198 12.90 -1.79 -5.90
N TYR A 199 11.81 -1.04 -6.11
CA TYR A 199 11.38 -0.61 -7.45
C TYR A 199 12.00 0.71 -7.91
N GLY A 200 12.89 1.34 -7.12
CA GLY A 200 13.45 2.64 -7.45
C GLY A 200 12.40 3.75 -7.53
N VAL A 201 11.40 3.70 -6.67
CA VAL A 201 10.36 4.72 -6.53
C VAL A 201 10.77 5.69 -5.42
N PRO A 202 10.75 7.00 -5.65
CA PRO A 202 11.01 7.99 -4.60
C PRO A 202 10.01 7.86 -3.45
N HIS A 203 10.52 7.86 -2.22
CA HIS A 203 9.71 7.89 -1.00
C HIS A 203 10.40 8.79 0.02
N THR A 204 10.08 10.06 -0.03
CA THR A 204 10.89 11.11 0.61
C THR A 204 10.63 11.27 2.10
N ARG A 205 9.37 11.10 2.54
CA ARG A 205 8.93 11.30 3.92
C ARG A 205 8.03 10.14 4.38
N PRO A 206 8.61 8.96 4.72
CA PRO A 206 7.84 7.83 5.23
C PRO A 206 6.98 8.20 6.45
N GLY A 207 5.69 7.82 6.41
CA GLY A 207 4.70 8.15 7.44
C GLY A 207 4.00 9.50 7.25
N ASP A 208 4.36 10.28 6.22
CA ASP A 208 3.60 11.43 5.78
C ASP A 208 2.59 10.98 4.70
N PRO A 209 1.27 11.11 4.92
CA PRO A 209 0.27 10.60 3.98
C PRO A 209 0.45 11.11 2.55
N ALA A 210 0.91 12.34 2.36
CA ALA A 210 1.17 12.89 1.04
C ALA A 210 2.29 12.15 0.31
N SER A 211 3.40 11.89 1.01
CA SER A 211 4.53 11.13 0.48
C SER A 211 4.19 9.64 0.31
N ASP A 212 3.41 9.07 1.23
CA ASP A 212 3.04 7.65 1.21
C ASP A 212 2.04 7.39 0.07
N ALA A 213 1.03 8.26 -0.14
CA ALA A 213 0.11 8.17 -1.27
C ALA A 213 0.83 8.31 -2.62
N GLU A 214 1.78 9.24 -2.74
CA GLU A 214 2.57 9.42 -3.96
C GLU A 214 3.44 8.18 -4.24
N ALA A 215 4.11 7.65 -3.22
CA ALA A 215 4.91 6.44 -3.34
C ALA A 215 4.05 5.23 -3.72
N ALA A 216 2.87 5.05 -3.11
CA ALA A 216 1.93 3.98 -3.44
C ALA A 216 1.45 4.07 -4.89
N LEU A 217 1.10 5.27 -5.37
CA LEU A 217 0.71 5.52 -6.76
C LEU A 217 1.81 5.08 -7.74
N HIS A 218 3.02 5.56 -7.51
CA HIS A 218 4.16 5.24 -8.37
C HIS A 218 4.56 3.77 -8.28
N LEU A 219 4.38 3.13 -7.11
CA LEU A 219 4.59 1.69 -6.96
C LEU A 219 3.59 0.87 -7.76
N ALA A 220 2.30 1.20 -7.73
CA ALA A 220 1.30 0.52 -8.54
C ALA A 220 1.70 0.54 -10.02
N GLN A 221 2.14 1.70 -10.52
CA GLN A 221 2.63 1.86 -11.88
C GLN A 221 3.92 1.06 -12.15
N ALA A 222 4.89 1.11 -11.23
CA ALA A 222 6.17 0.44 -11.39
C ALA A 222 6.03 -1.09 -11.38
N VAL A 223 5.23 -1.64 -10.46
CA VAL A 223 4.95 -3.08 -10.39
C VAL A 223 4.29 -3.55 -11.69
N ALA A 224 3.23 -2.87 -12.13
CA ALA A 224 2.56 -3.25 -13.36
C ALA A 224 3.47 -3.11 -14.59
N ALA A 225 4.30 -2.06 -14.66
CA ALA A 225 5.27 -1.90 -15.74
C ALA A 225 6.36 -2.99 -15.76
N SER A 226 6.75 -3.52 -14.59
CA SER A 226 7.72 -4.60 -14.48
C SER A 226 7.12 -5.99 -14.73
N TYR A 227 5.81 -6.16 -14.53
CA TYR A 227 5.13 -7.44 -14.67
C TYR A 227 3.95 -7.36 -15.66
N PRO A 228 4.19 -7.58 -16.96
CA PRO A 228 3.17 -7.44 -18.01
C PRO A 228 1.90 -8.28 -17.79
N ALA A 229 1.99 -9.40 -17.08
CA ALA A 229 0.84 -10.22 -16.75
C ALA A 229 -0.15 -9.48 -15.83
N LEU A 230 0.37 -8.73 -14.84
CA LEU A 230 -0.43 -7.89 -13.96
C LEU A 230 -1.04 -6.70 -14.70
N ALA A 231 -0.26 -6.05 -15.58
CA ALA A 231 -0.72 -4.90 -16.34
C ALA A 231 -1.88 -5.22 -17.29
N ARG A 232 -1.95 -6.46 -17.81
CA ARG A 232 -3.00 -6.90 -18.75
C ARG A 232 -4.34 -7.23 -18.12
N LEU A 233 -4.39 -7.32 -16.79
CA LEU A 233 -5.66 -7.56 -16.12
C LEU A 233 -6.65 -6.43 -16.44
N SER A 234 -7.92 -6.79 -16.65
CA SER A 234 -8.97 -5.78 -16.65
C SER A 234 -9.12 -5.19 -15.23
N ARG A 235 -9.64 -3.99 -15.10
CA ARG A 235 -9.81 -3.34 -13.79
C ARG A 235 -10.67 -4.15 -12.81
N PRO A 236 -11.78 -4.77 -13.21
CA PRO A 236 -12.50 -5.70 -12.34
C PRO A 236 -11.66 -6.92 -11.98
N ALA A 237 -10.94 -7.52 -12.95
CA ALA A 237 -10.07 -8.66 -12.67
C ALA A 237 -8.92 -8.30 -11.74
N LEU A 238 -8.32 -7.13 -11.88
CA LEU A 238 -7.30 -6.63 -10.94
C LEU A 238 -7.81 -6.64 -9.51
N HIS A 239 -9.04 -6.16 -9.28
CA HIS A 239 -9.64 -6.18 -7.96
C HIS A 239 -9.90 -7.61 -7.46
N THR A 240 -10.57 -8.43 -8.27
CA THR A 240 -10.97 -9.79 -7.88
C THR A 240 -9.78 -10.71 -7.62
N GLU A 241 -8.75 -10.64 -8.47
CA GLU A 241 -7.53 -11.45 -8.29
C GLU A 241 -6.80 -11.08 -6.98
N GLN A 242 -6.80 -9.82 -6.58
CA GLN A 242 -6.19 -9.42 -5.32
C GLN A 242 -6.91 -10.00 -4.10
N ILE A 243 -8.22 -10.24 -4.16
CA ILE A 243 -8.94 -10.96 -3.08
C ILE A 243 -8.34 -12.36 -2.90
N LEU A 244 -8.13 -13.07 -4.00
CA LEU A 244 -7.57 -14.43 -3.98
C LEU A 244 -6.10 -14.43 -3.54
N TRP A 245 -5.30 -13.50 -4.06
CA TRP A 245 -3.90 -13.38 -3.69
C TRP A 245 -3.71 -12.99 -2.24
N TYR A 246 -4.51 -12.06 -1.73
CA TYR A 246 -4.46 -11.67 -0.33
C TYR A 246 -4.84 -12.83 0.60
N ALA A 247 -5.88 -13.60 0.27
CA ALA A 247 -6.28 -14.76 1.02
C ALA A 247 -5.15 -15.82 1.08
N ASP A 248 -4.45 -16.08 -0.05
CA ASP A 248 -3.27 -16.98 -0.06
C ASP A 248 -2.12 -16.41 0.79
N GLN A 249 -1.84 -15.11 0.66
CA GLN A 249 -0.76 -14.43 1.39
C GLN A 249 -0.98 -14.40 2.90
N THR A 250 -2.23 -14.39 3.34
CA THR A 250 -2.63 -14.32 4.75
C THR A 250 -3.12 -15.65 5.31
N SER A 251 -3.06 -16.74 4.55
CA SER A 251 -3.59 -18.05 4.92
C SER A 251 -3.05 -18.62 6.25
N ARG A 252 -1.89 -18.14 6.72
CA ARG A 252 -1.28 -18.50 8.01
C ARG A 252 -1.55 -17.48 9.13
N HIS A 253 -2.35 -16.46 8.85
CA HIS A 253 -2.69 -15.37 9.76
C HIS A 253 -4.22 -15.28 9.87
N PRO A 254 -4.85 -16.12 10.71
CA PRO A 254 -6.32 -16.20 10.81
C PRO A 254 -6.97 -14.86 11.23
N ASP A 255 -6.21 -14.01 11.92
CA ASP A 255 -6.67 -12.70 12.38
C ASP A 255 -6.42 -11.58 11.36
N ALA A 256 -5.97 -11.91 10.14
CA ALA A 256 -5.81 -10.91 9.09
C ALA A 256 -7.18 -10.33 8.70
N PRO A 257 -7.32 -9.00 8.62
CA PRO A 257 -8.57 -8.38 8.21
C PRO A 257 -8.94 -8.79 6.78
N PRO A 258 -10.22 -8.79 6.41
CA PRO A 258 -10.63 -9.06 5.04
C PRO A 258 -10.12 -8.00 4.07
N TRP A 259 -9.85 -8.40 2.83
CA TRP A 259 -9.47 -7.47 1.76
C TRP A 259 -10.70 -7.18 0.87
N PRO A 260 -10.91 -5.96 0.40
CA PRO A 260 -10.05 -4.77 0.56
C PRO A 260 -10.20 -4.07 1.90
N PHE A 261 -11.22 -4.32 2.68
CA PHE A 261 -11.42 -3.77 4.02
C PHE A 261 -12.59 -4.47 4.73
N GLU A 262 -12.68 -4.27 6.04
CA GLU A 262 -13.82 -4.58 6.88
C GLU A 262 -14.64 -3.32 7.18
N THR A 263 -15.86 -3.49 7.69
CA THR A 263 -16.75 -2.39 8.07
C THR A 263 -16.95 -2.38 9.59
N PRO A 264 -15.91 -1.99 10.35
CA PRO A 264 -16.01 -2.01 11.81
C PRO A 264 -16.92 -0.89 12.32
N ASP A 265 -17.73 -1.21 13.30
CA ASP A 265 -18.43 -0.19 14.09
C ASP A 265 -17.42 0.60 14.92
N PRO A 266 -17.48 1.95 14.90
CA PRO A 266 -16.54 2.76 15.65
C PRO A 266 -16.79 2.61 17.16
N LEU A 267 -15.71 2.34 17.89
CA LEU A 267 -15.72 2.33 19.35
C LEU A 267 -15.45 3.73 19.92
N PRO A 268 -15.84 4.01 21.17
CA PRO A 268 -15.47 5.24 21.86
C PRO A 268 -13.95 5.42 21.85
N TRP A 269 -13.51 6.61 21.49
CA TRP A 269 -12.09 6.98 21.53
C TRP A 269 -11.80 7.75 22.82
N GLU A 270 -10.81 7.28 23.58
CA GLU A 270 -10.30 7.99 24.74
C GLU A 270 -8.93 8.57 24.35
N PRO A 271 -8.73 9.91 24.43
CA PRO A 271 -7.44 10.50 24.15
C PRO A 271 -6.40 9.98 25.15
N PRO A 272 -5.13 9.84 24.71
CA PRO A 272 -4.06 9.50 25.65
C PRO A 272 -3.99 10.58 26.74
N PRO A 273 -3.71 10.19 28.01
CA PRO A 273 -3.58 11.15 29.10
C PRO A 273 -2.53 12.18 28.73
N ALA A 274 -2.86 13.46 28.96
CA ALA A 274 -1.92 14.56 28.73
C ALA A 274 -0.60 14.21 29.46
N THR A 275 0.50 14.14 28.72
CA THR A 275 1.82 13.93 29.33
C THR A 275 2.08 15.09 30.25
N ALA A 276 2.07 14.83 31.57
CA ALA A 276 2.45 15.82 32.57
C ALA A 276 3.84 16.35 32.19
N THR A 277 3.90 17.60 31.77
CA THR A 277 5.16 18.31 31.58
C THR A 277 5.82 18.34 32.95
N THR A 278 6.77 17.44 33.22
CA THR A 278 7.65 17.55 34.39
C THR A 278 8.46 18.81 34.21
N GLY A 279 7.94 19.90 34.79
CA GLY A 279 8.67 21.12 34.96
C GLY A 279 9.93 20.82 35.79
N ASN A 280 11.06 20.92 35.12
CA ASN A 280 12.35 20.89 35.81
C ASN A 280 12.51 22.26 36.46
N ALA A 281 12.42 22.30 37.80
CA ALA A 281 12.79 23.44 38.62
C ALA A 281 14.31 23.49 38.76
#